data_2e1dc4de8cc9904e3c38b60ee748e905
#
_entry.id   2e1dc4de8cc9904e3c38b60ee748e905
#
_cell.length_a   1.000
_cell.length_b   1.000
_cell.length_c   1.000
_cell.angle_alpha   90.00
_cell.angle_beta   90.00
_cell.angle_gamma   90.00
#
_symmetry.space_group_name_H-M   'P 1'
#
loop_
_entity.id
_entity.type
_entity.pdbx_description
1 polymer ?
#
loop_
_entity_poly.entity_id
_entity_poly.type
_entity_poly.pdbx_seq_one_letter_code
_entity_poly.pdbx_strand_id
1 'polypeptide(L)'
;ATPEGFVVANDVDPRRAYMLVRRCMALGDACRSLIVTCHKAQKFPHLGGGGASQGGDSPYPEGTFDRIVCDVPCSGDGTLRKNPQIWEQWTADFAMGLHPLQLQIALRGAALLKVGGLMAYSTCSLNPVENEAVVAELLRRCGGALELVEAGPLLPDLAFHPGLETWRVFTVGADLQVREHPSYSESQEAVTEPSLRRKFRPSLWPPAADATAARPGSDAAPGGDLRKCLRILPHLND
;
A
#
# COMPACT_ATOMS: atom_id res chain seq x y z
N ALA A 1 2.94 -31.55 13.89
CA ALA A 1 2.36 -31.52 12.54
C ALA A 1 3.32 -30.74 11.65
N THR A 2 3.69 -31.28 10.50
CA THR A 2 4.41 -30.56 9.43
C THR A 2 3.52 -29.45 8.91
N PRO A 3 4.02 -28.21 8.76
CA PRO A 3 3.21 -27.13 8.17
C PRO A 3 2.82 -27.51 6.75
N GLU A 4 1.54 -27.42 6.43
CA GLU A 4 0.99 -27.74 5.10
C GLU A 4 1.14 -26.61 4.08
N GLY A 5 1.86 -25.55 4.41
CA GLY A 5 2.03 -24.36 3.58
C GLY A 5 3.45 -23.86 3.55
N PHE A 6 3.67 -22.81 2.75
CA PHE A 6 4.95 -22.10 2.71
C PHE A 6 4.74 -20.60 2.76
N VAL A 7 5.78 -19.90 3.20
CA VAL A 7 5.85 -18.44 3.25
C VAL A 7 6.93 -17.97 2.29
N VAL A 8 6.61 -16.99 1.46
CA VAL A 8 7.62 -16.28 0.66
C VAL A 8 7.85 -14.91 1.29
N ALA A 9 9.09 -14.69 1.74
CA ALA A 9 9.52 -13.41 2.28
C ALA A 9 10.43 -12.72 1.25
N ASN A 10 10.00 -11.55 0.77
CA ASN A 10 10.68 -10.83 -0.30
C ASN A 10 11.18 -9.47 0.16
N ASP A 11 12.41 -9.15 -0.22
CA ASP A 11 12.95 -7.79 -0.09
C ASP A 11 13.73 -7.44 -1.37
N VAL A 12 13.67 -6.18 -1.79
CA VAL A 12 14.41 -5.71 -2.97
C VAL A 12 15.91 -5.51 -2.70
N ASP A 13 16.28 -5.25 -1.44
CA ASP A 13 17.67 -5.06 -1.03
C ASP A 13 18.32 -6.41 -0.68
N PRO A 14 19.38 -6.83 -1.40
CA PRO A 14 20.06 -8.10 -1.13
C PRO A 14 20.62 -8.21 0.30
N ARG A 15 21.06 -7.10 0.90
CA ARG A 15 21.59 -7.10 2.27
C ARG A 15 20.49 -7.37 3.29
N ARG A 16 19.32 -6.75 3.09
CA ARG A 16 18.13 -6.97 3.93
C ARG A 16 17.60 -8.40 3.75
N ALA A 17 17.53 -8.90 2.51
CA ALA A 17 17.15 -10.28 2.24
C ALA A 17 18.10 -11.27 2.93
N TYR A 18 19.41 -11.04 2.91
CA TYR A 18 20.38 -11.85 3.61
C TYR A 18 20.23 -11.79 5.15
N MET A 19 19.97 -10.59 5.69
CA MET A 19 19.67 -10.43 7.11
C MET A 19 18.39 -11.20 7.51
N LEU A 20 17.39 -11.19 6.67
CA LEU A 20 16.15 -11.95 6.86
C LEU A 20 16.45 -13.46 6.94
N VAL A 21 17.22 -14.00 5.99
CA VAL A 21 17.69 -15.40 6.06
C VAL A 21 18.35 -15.70 7.40
N ARG A 22 19.30 -14.89 7.85
CA ARG A 22 20.00 -15.09 9.13
C ARG A 22 19.06 -15.11 10.33
N ARG A 23 18.08 -14.19 10.36
CA ARG A 23 17.08 -14.13 11.44
C ARG A 23 16.16 -15.35 11.43
N CYS A 24 15.75 -15.77 10.23
CA CYS A 24 14.91 -16.95 10.08
C CYS A 24 15.63 -18.24 10.48
N MET A 25 16.91 -18.39 10.16
CA MET A 25 17.69 -19.56 10.59
C MET A 25 17.72 -19.75 12.12
N ALA A 26 17.59 -18.67 12.89
CA ALA A 26 17.50 -18.73 14.35
C ALA A 26 16.18 -19.35 14.86
N LEU A 27 15.16 -19.46 14.00
CA LEU A 27 13.85 -20.07 14.33
C LEU A 27 13.85 -21.60 14.17
N GLY A 28 14.97 -22.19 13.75
CA GLY A 28 15.12 -23.64 13.62
C GLY A 28 14.13 -24.26 12.62
N ASP A 29 13.46 -25.33 13.03
CA ASP A 29 12.53 -26.09 12.16
C ASP A 29 11.35 -25.28 11.64
N ALA A 30 10.97 -24.18 12.29
CA ALA A 30 9.91 -23.29 11.82
C ALA A 30 10.24 -22.63 10.46
N CYS A 31 11.52 -22.61 10.06
CA CYS A 31 11.95 -22.04 8.78
C CYS A 31 11.91 -23.01 7.61
N ARG A 32 11.57 -24.27 7.81
CA ARG A 32 11.56 -25.28 6.72
C ARG A 32 10.63 -24.95 5.58
N SER A 33 9.57 -24.18 5.83
CA SER A 33 8.58 -23.76 4.84
C SER A 33 8.74 -22.30 4.43
N LEU A 34 9.90 -21.67 4.68
CA LEU A 34 10.17 -20.29 4.32
C LEU A 34 11.10 -20.21 3.12
N ILE A 35 10.69 -19.42 2.14
CA ILE A 35 11.48 -19.09 0.94
C ILE A 35 11.80 -17.59 1.00
N VAL A 36 13.08 -17.24 1.00
CA VAL A 36 13.51 -15.84 0.93
C VAL A 36 13.88 -15.50 -0.51
N THR A 37 13.33 -14.40 -1.02
CA THR A 37 13.56 -13.93 -2.38
C THR A 37 14.08 -12.48 -2.37
N CYS A 38 14.81 -12.12 -3.43
CA CYS A 38 15.30 -10.76 -3.63
C CYS A 38 14.76 -10.23 -4.95
N HIS A 39 13.58 -9.57 -4.90
CA HIS A 39 12.88 -9.12 -6.09
C HIS A 39 12.19 -7.78 -5.87
N LYS A 40 12.05 -7.00 -6.96
CA LYS A 40 11.18 -5.81 -6.94
C LYS A 40 9.73 -6.26 -6.76
N ALA A 41 9.10 -5.90 -5.63
CA ALA A 41 7.76 -6.38 -5.27
C ALA A 41 6.71 -6.07 -6.35
N GLN A 42 6.75 -4.88 -6.97
CA GLN A 42 5.86 -4.50 -8.07
C GLN A 42 6.03 -5.35 -9.35
N LYS A 43 7.12 -6.13 -9.45
CA LYS A 43 7.43 -7.05 -10.55
C LYS A 43 7.61 -8.49 -10.08
N PHE A 44 7.10 -8.80 -8.89
CA PHE A 44 7.24 -10.15 -8.34
C PHE A 44 6.63 -11.18 -9.31
N PRO A 45 7.33 -12.29 -9.65
CA PRO A 45 6.86 -13.27 -10.63
C PRO A 45 5.61 -14.02 -10.13
N HIS A 46 4.91 -14.69 -11.04
CA HIS A 46 3.96 -15.73 -10.69
C HIS A 46 4.70 -17.00 -10.31
N LEU A 47 4.26 -17.67 -9.27
CA LEU A 47 4.84 -18.95 -8.82
C LEU A 47 4.10 -20.18 -9.37
N GLY A 48 3.12 -19.98 -10.24
CA GLY A 48 2.45 -21.07 -10.95
C GLY A 48 3.35 -21.64 -12.02
N GLY A 49 3.58 -22.96 -12.02
CA GLY A 49 4.31 -23.68 -13.04
C GLY A 49 3.68 -23.47 -14.42
N GLY A 50 4.53 -23.23 -15.42
CA GLY A 50 4.16 -22.91 -16.78
C GLY A 50 3.18 -23.87 -17.44
N GLY A 51 1.95 -23.53 -17.35
CA GLY A 51 0.85 -23.96 -18.17
C GLY A 51 0.08 -22.70 -18.50
N ALA A 52 0.40 -22.09 -19.65
CA ALA A 52 -0.54 -21.19 -20.26
C ALA A 52 -1.82 -22.01 -20.46
N SER A 53 -2.78 -21.88 -19.55
CA SER A 53 -4.14 -22.30 -19.81
C SER A 53 -4.65 -21.43 -20.95
N GLN A 54 -4.51 -21.98 -22.17
CA GLN A 54 -5.17 -21.44 -23.34
C GLN A 54 -6.67 -21.47 -23.05
N GLY A 55 -7.28 -20.34 -22.82
CA GLY A 55 -8.73 -20.25 -22.80
C GLY A 55 -9.41 -19.39 -21.76
N GLY A 56 -8.73 -18.47 -21.11
CA GLY A 56 -9.40 -17.48 -20.25
C GLY A 56 -8.99 -16.06 -20.62
N ASP A 57 -9.94 -15.20 -20.98
CA ASP A 57 -9.76 -13.76 -21.26
C ASP A 57 -9.41 -12.94 -20.02
N SER A 58 -8.92 -13.54 -18.93
CA SER A 58 -8.48 -12.81 -17.75
C SER A 58 -7.05 -12.32 -17.96
N PRO A 59 -6.79 -11.00 -17.93
CA PRO A 59 -5.44 -10.45 -18.00
C PRO A 59 -4.60 -10.79 -16.76
N TYR A 60 -5.19 -11.44 -15.77
CA TYR A 60 -4.53 -11.82 -14.52
C TYR A 60 -4.58 -13.35 -14.35
N PRO A 61 -3.43 -14.03 -14.26
CA PRO A 61 -3.39 -15.44 -13.90
C PRO A 61 -3.99 -15.65 -12.51
N GLU A 62 -4.50 -16.85 -12.25
CA GLU A 62 -5.06 -17.22 -10.95
C GLU A 62 -4.10 -16.89 -9.80
N GLY A 63 -4.64 -16.31 -8.73
CA GLY A 63 -3.89 -15.95 -7.55
C GLY A 63 -3.19 -17.14 -6.91
N THR A 64 -1.99 -16.92 -6.38
CA THR A 64 -1.14 -17.99 -5.84
C THR A 64 -1.23 -18.07 -4.31
N PHE A 65 -1.41 -16.93 -3.64
CA PHE A 65 -1.29 -16.81 -2.20
C PHE A 65 -2.64 -16.64 -1.50
N ASP A 66 -2.81 -17.33 -0.38
CA ASP A 66 -3.99 -17.17 0.49
C ASP A 66 -3.91 -15.92 1.34
N ARG A 67 -2.67 -15.47 1.69
CA ARG A 67 -2.38 -14.31 2.52
C ARG A 67 -1.21 -13.52 1.95
N ILE A 68 -1.35 -12.21 1.89
CA ILE A 68 -0.29 -11.30 1.42
C ILE A 68 -0.14 -10.15 2.41
N VAL A 69 1.10 -9.79 2.71
CA VAL A 69 1.45 -8.57 3.45
C VAL A 69 2.28 -7.69 2.53
N CYS A 70 1.78 -6.49 2.25
CA CYS A 70 2.46 -5.44 1.51
C CYS A 70 2.94 -4.36 2.48
N ASP A 71 4.08 -4.59 3.11
CA ASP A 71 4.81 -3.57 3.88
C ASP A 71 5.65 -2.76 2.90
N VAL A 72 5.08 -1.65 2.42
CA VAL A 72 5.62 -0.91 1.28
C VAL A 72 6.65 0.15 1.72
N PRO A 73 7.59 0.53 0.85
CA PRO A 73 8.47 1.67 1.13
C PRO A 73 7.63 2.94 1.28
N CYS A 74 7.90 3.71 2.31
CA CYS A 74 7.16 4.94 2.62
C CYS A 74 8.10 6.04 3.15
N SER A 75 7.56 7.24 3.36
CA SER A 75 8.32 8.38 3.87
C SER A 75 8.73 8.24 5.34
N GLY A 76 8.07 7.35 6.09
CA GLY A 76 8.48 6.94 7.43
C GLY A 76 8.22 7.94 8.55
N ASP A 77 7.41 8.96 8.33
CA ASP A 77 7.11 10.02 9.31
C ASP A 77 6.49 9.51 10.62
N GLY A 78 5.83 8.34 10.60
CA GLY A 78 5.37 7.68 11.83
C GLY A 78 6.50 7.09 12.69
N THR A 79 7.74 7.06 12.21
CA THR A 79 8.91 6.54 12.94
C THR A 79 9.85 7.60 13.51
N LEU A 80 9.41 8.86 13.57
CA LEU A 80 10.21 10.01 14.04
C LEU A 80 10.85 9.79 15.42
N ARG A 81 10.15 9.14 16.37
CA ARG A 81 10.69 8.80 17.69
C ARG A 81 11.92 7.89 17.62
N LYS A 82 11.92 6.98 16.67
CA LYS A 82 12.97 5.98 16.42
C LYS A 82 14.07 6.51 15.52
N ASN A 83 13.74 7.45 14.64
CA ASN A 83 14.57 7.92 13.55
C ASN A 83 14.46 9.45 13.40
N PRO A 84 15.07 10.24 14.32
CA PRO A 84 14.93 11.69 14.33
C PRO A 84 15.40 12.38 13.05
N GLN A 85 16.29 11.75 12.28
CA GLN A 85 16.78 12.28 11.00
C GLN A 85 15.67 12.47 9.96
N ILE A 86 14.57 11.72 10.07
CA ILE A 86 13.40 11.90 9.19
C ILE A 86 12.82 13.30 9.34
N TRP A 87 12.88 13.90 10.54
CA TRP A 87 12.41 15.25 10.78
C TRP A 87 13.07 16.31 9.87
N GLU A 88 14.33 16.13 9.57
CA GLU A 88 15.09 17.04 8.70
C GLU A 88 14.92 16.73 7.22
N GLN A 89 14.63 15.48 6.87
CA GLN A 89 14.66 14.98 5.49
C GLN A 89 13.27 14.81 4.88
N TRP A 90 12.22 14.72 5.71
CA TRP A 90 10.89 14.48 5.23
C TRP A 90 10.30 15.69 4.50
N THR A 91 9.73 15.44 3.33
CA THR A 91 8.99 16.43 2.57
C THR A 91 7.71 15.82 1.99
N ALA A 92 6.66 16.62 1.84
CA ALA A 92 5.40 16.17 1.28
C ALA A 92 5.56 15.68 -0.18
N ASP A 93 6.42 16.30 -0.95
CA ASP A 93 6.69 15.93 -2.33
C ASP A 93 7.50 14.63 -2.47
N PHE A 94 8.29 14.25 -1.45
CA PHE A 94 8.92 12.94 -1.36
C PHE A 94 7.86 11.84 -1.18
N ALA A 95 6.93 12.03 -0.26
CA ALA A 95 5.80 11.12 -0.04
C ALA A 95 4.95 10.94 -1.32
N MET A 96 4.60 12.04 -2.00
CA MET A 96 3.89 11.98 -3.29
C MET A 96 4.66 11.19 -4.36
N GLY A 97 5.99 11.26 -4.35
CA GLY A 97 6.85 10.50 -5.25
C GLY A 97 6.81 9.00 -5.03
N LEU A 98 6.52 8.54 -3.80
CA LEU A 98 6.40 7.12 -3.44
C LEU A 98 5.04 6.52 -3.79
N HIS A 99 3.98 7.31 -3.79
CA HIS A 99 2.61 6.86 -4.05
C HIS A 99 2.47 5.95 -5.30
N PRO A 100 3.05 6.25 -6.48
CA PRO A 100 2.93 5.37 -7.63
C PRO A 100 3.59 4.00 -7.42
N LEU A 101 4.70 3.93 -6.70
CA LEU A 101 5.37 2.67 -6.40
C LEU A 101 4.56 1.84 -5.40
N GLN A 102 4.04 2.46 -4.37
CA GLN A 102 3.18 1.84 -3.37
C GLN A 102 1.94 1.22 -4.03
N LEU A 103 1.29 1.97 -4.91
CA LEU A 103 0.14 1.47 -5.67
C LEU A 103 0.51 0.31 -6.59
N GLN A 104 1.66 0.34 -7.28
CA GLN A 104 2.12 -0.75 -8.12
C GLN A 104 2.39 -2.02 -7.30
N ILE A 105 2.96 -1.90 -6.10
CA ILE A 105 3.19 -3.03 -5.19
C ILE A 105 1.85 -3.61 -4.73
N ALA A 106 0.91 -2.76 -4.30
CA ALA A 106 -0.42 -3.18 -3.87
C ALA A 106 -1.21 -3.89 -4.99
N LEU A 107 -1.19 -3.35 -6.22
CA LEU A 107 -1.80 -3.98 -7.39
C LEU A 107 -1.17 -5.32 -7.72
N ARG A 108 0.17 -5.42 -7.58
CA ARG A 108 0.85 -6.71 -7.76
C ARG A 108 0.47 -7.72 -6.70
N GLY A 109 0.37 -7.29 -5.43
CA GLY A 109 -0.17 -8.11 -4.35
C GLY A 109 -1.57 -8.61 -4.66
N ALA A 110 -2.47 -7.72 -5.07
CA ALA A 110 -3.83 -8.09 -5.46
C ALA A 110 -3.87 -9.14 -6.58
N ALA A 111 -3.00 -9.00 -7.60
CA ALA A 111 -2.92 -9.97 -8.71
C ALA A 111 -2.36 -11.34 -8.27
N LEU A 112 -1.62 -11.41 -7.18
CA LEU A 112 -1.08 -12.66 -6.62
C LEU A 112 -2.00 -13.30 -5.58
N LEU A 113 -3.04 -12.58 -5.13
CA LEU A 113 -3.97 -13.05 -4.12
C LEU A 113 -5.02 -13.98 -4.74
N LYS A 114 -5.29 -15.09 -4.10
CA LYS A 114 -6.40 -15.99 -4.47
C LYS A 114 -7.74 -15.30 -4.19
N VAL A 115 -8.76 -15.72 -4.91
CA VAL A 115 -10.16 -15.38 -4.57
C VAL A 115 -10.46 -15.87 -3.15
N GLY A 116 -11.03 -15.00 -2.32
CA GLY A 116 -11.27 -15.26 -0.91
C GLY A 116 -10.01 -15.14 -0.01
N GLY A 117 -8.87 -14.77 -0.59
CA GLY A 117 -7.64 -14.48 0.15
C GLY A 117 -7.71 -13.13 0.89
N LEU A 118 -6.80 -12.90 1.84
CA LEU A 118 -6.68 -11.64 2.57
C LEU A 118 -5.33 -10.96 2.30
N MET A 119 -5.37 -9.66 2.06
CA MET A 119 -4.17 -8.84 1.88
C MET A 119 -4.15 -7.71 2.92
N ALA A 120 -3.02 -7.54 3.59
CA ALA A 120 -2.73 -6.38 4.41
C ALA A 120 -1.80 -5.43 3.63
N TYR A 121 -2.19 -4.16 3.53
CA TYR A 121 -1.34 -3.08 3.07
C TYR A 121 -0.92 -2.25 4.28
N SER A 122 0.36 -2.03 4.47
CA SER A 122 0.89 -1.30 5.61
C SER A 122 2.02 -0.35 5.25
N THR A 123 2.10 0.74 6.00
CA THR A 123 3.20 1.71 5.96
C THR A 123 3.57 2.14 7.37
N CYS A 124 4.76 2.69 7.56
CA CYS A 124 5.09 3.44 8.76
C CYS A 124 4.96 4.97 8.54
N SER A 125 4.12 5.39 7.60
CA SER A 125 3.77 6.79 7.36
C SER A 125 2.42 7.13 7.97
N LEU A 126 2.27 8.35 8.46
CA LEU A 126 0.99 8.92 8.91
C LEU A 126 0.29 9.72 7.79
N ASN A 127 0.96 9.90 6.66
CA ASN A 127 0.47 10.69 5.53
C ASN A 127 -0.64 9.94 4.76
N PRO A 128 -1.86 10.48 4.64
CA PRO A 128 -2.95 9.85 3.92
C PRO A 128 -2.67 9.63 2.42
N VAL A 129 -1.77 10.43 1.83
CA VAL A 129 -1.33 10.26 0.44
C VAL A 129 -0.64 8.90 0.19
N GLU A 130 0.00 8.35 1.22
CA GLU A 130 0.68 7.06 1.18
C GLU A 130 -0.19 5.91 1.72
N ASN A 131 -1.33 6.21 2.32
CA ASN A 131 -2.23 5.29 2.98
C ASN A 131 -3.60 5.24 2.29
N GLU A 132 -4.55 6.03 2.74
CA GLU A 132 -5.93 6.01 2.23
C GLU A 132 -6.02 6.31 0.74
N ALA A 133 -5.18 7.21 0.22
CA ALA A 133 -5.14 7.54 -1.20
C ALA A 133 -4.71 6.33 -2.07
N VAL A 134 -3.72 5.55 -1.59
CA VAL A 134 -3.28 4.32 -2.27
C VAL A 134 -4.38 3.27 -2.22
N VAL A 135 -5.01 3.07 -1.05
CA VAL A 135 -6.09 2.10 -0.88
C VAL A 135 -7.29 2.45 -1.74
N ALA A 136 -7.72 3.70 -1.75
CA ALA A 136 -8.84 4.16 -2.59
C ALA A 136 -8.58 3.90 -4.09
N GLU A 137 -7.38 4.23 -4.58
CA GLU A 137 -7.03 4.02 -5.98
C GLU A 137 -6.86 2.53 -6.31
N LEU A 138 -6.36 1.71 -5.37
CA LEU A 138 -6.30 0.25 -5.51
C LEU A 138 -7.70 -0.33 -5.70
N LEU A 139 -8.64 0.01 -4.82
CA LEU A 139 -10.03 -0.46 -4.89
C LEU A 139 -10.70 -0.02 -6.20
N ARG A 140 -10.51 1.24 -6.58
CA ARG A 140 -11.03 1.79 -7.84
C ARG A 140 -10.51 1.00 -9.05
N ARG A 141 -9.21 0.67 -9.09
CA ARG A 141 -8.62 -0.08 -10.21
C ARG A 141 -9.02 -1.54 -10.22
N CYS A 142 -9.26 -2.13 -9.07
CA CYS A 142 -9.71 -3.52 -8.97
C CYS A 142 -11.20 -3.67 -9.29
N GLY A 143 -11.97 -2.58 -9.40
CA GLY A 143 -13.32 -2.59 -9.95
C GLY A 143 -14.30 -3.53 -9.25
N GLY A 144 -14.24 -3.63 -7.92
CA GLY A 144 -15.07 -4.51 -7.10
C GLY A 144 -14.50 -5.92 -6.88
N ALA A 145 -13.31 -6.24 -7.42
CA ALA A 145 -12.63 -7.51 -7.14
C ALA A 145 -11.98 -7.54 -5.74
N LEU A 146 -11.81 -6.38 -5.09
CA LEU A 146 -11.32 -6.23 -3.72
C LEU A 146 -12.33 -5.42 -2.90
N GLU A 147 -12.44 -5.78 -1.62
CA GLU A 147 -13.20 -5.03 -0.63
C GLU A 147 -12.38 -4.85 0.66
N LEU A 148 -12.68 -3.79 1.42
CA LEU A 148 -12.08 -3.57 2.72
C LEU A 148 -12.77 -4.43 3.79
N VAL A 149 -11.97 -5.19 4.52
CA VAL A 149 -12.43 -6.00 5.65
C VAL A 149 -12.43 -5.17 6.92
N GLU A 150 -13.48 -5.30 7.74
CA GLU A 150 -13.53 -4.72 9.09
C GLU A 150 -12.59 -5.49 10.01
N ALA A 151 -11.36 -4.99 10.17
CA ALA A 151 -10.34 -5.69 10.95
C ALA A 151 -10.34 -5.29 12.44
N GLY A 152 -10.90 -4.14 12.81
CA GLY A 152 -10.92 -3.65 14.19
C GLY A 152 -11.46 -4.66 15.20
N PRO A 153 -12.64 -5.28 14.99
CA PRO A 153 -13.20 -6.28 15.90
C PRO A 153 -12.33 -7.54 16.09
N LEU A 154 -11.41 -7.82 15.15
CA LEU A 154 -10.48 -8.95 15.23
C LEU A 154 -9.25 -8.63 16.09
N LEU A 155 -9.06 -7.39 16.50
CA LEU A 155 -7.89 -6.88 17.21
C LEU A 155 -8.32 -6.09 18.46
N PRO A 156 -9.00 -6.73 19.44
CA PRO A 156 -9.65 -6.03 20.55
C PRO A 156 -8.68 -5.27 21.47
N ASP A 157 -7.42 -5.69 21.52
CA ASP A 157 -6.40 -5.08 22.37
C ASP A 157 -5.59 -3.97 21.65
N LEU A 158 -5.91 -3.71 20.36
CA LEU A 158 -5.20 -2.70 19.57
C LEU A 158 -6.00 -1.40 19.52
N ALA A 159 -5.44 -0.32 20.06
CA ALA A 159 -6.02 1.00 19.94
C ALA A 159 -5.69 1.61 18.57
N PHE A 160 -6.71 2.09 17.86
CA PHE A 160 -6.57 2.70 16.54
C PHE A 160 -7.64 3.77 16.31
N HIS A 161 -7.37 4.65 15.36
CA HIS A 161 -8.39 5.52 14.76
C HIS A 161 -8.84 4.97 13.41
N PRO A 162 -10.08 5.23 12.98
CA PRO A 162 -10.52 4.90 11.63
C PRO A 162 -9.71 5.66 10.59
N GLY A 163 -9.65 5.14 9.38
CA GLY A 163 -9.04 5.81 8.25
C GLY A 163 -9.76 7.10 7.88
N LEU A 164 -9.04 7.98 7.21
CA LEU A 164 -9.55 9.28 6.76
C LEU A 164 -10.37 9.15 5.49
N GLU A 165 -11.50 9.82 5.43
CA GLU A 165 -12.32 9.94 4.21
C GLU A 165 -11.97 11.21 3.42
N THR A 166 -11.37 12.21 4.10
CA THR A 166 -10.95 13.47 3.49
C THR A 166 -9.56 13.86 3.97
N TRP A 167 -8.77 14.46 3.10
CA TRP A 167 -7.46 15.04 3.38
C TRP A 167 -7.12 16.14 2.39
N ARG A 168 -6.09 16.90 2.68
CA ARG A 168 -5.59 17.95 1.81
C ARG A 168 -4.22 17.57 1.27
N VAL A 169 -3.90 18.02 0.06
CA VAL A 169 -2.60 17.78 -0.59
C VAL A 169 -1.77 19.05 -0.52
N PHE A 170 -0.55 18.93 0.00
CA PHE A 170 0.36 20.05 0.21
C PHE A 170 1.71 19.82 -0.43
N THR A 171 2.38 20.91 -0.79
CA THR A 171 3.82 20.94 -1.06
C THR A 171 4.49 22.00 -0.20
N VAL A 172 5.80 21.86 -0.03
CA VAL A 172 6.63 22.88 0.60
C VAL A 172 7.56 23.45 -0.46
N GLY A 173 7.45 24.76 -0.71
CA GLY A 173 8.30 25.45 -1.67
C GLY A 173 9.74 25.61 -1.16
N ALA A 174 10.66 25.99 -2.04
CA ALA A 174 12.04 26.32 -1.68
C ALA A 174 12.13 27.51 -0.68
N ASP A 175 11.08 28.31 -0.64
CA ASP A 175 10.87 29.41 0.30
C ASP A 175 10.33 28.94 1.69
N LEU A 176 10.25 27.62 1.91
CA LEU A 176 9.68 26.96 3.08
C LEU A 176 8.19 27.28 3.32
N GLN A 177 7.51 27.84 2.33
CA GLN A 177 6.07 28.06 2.42
C GLN A 177 5.29 26.81 2.05
N VAL A 178 4.33 26.48 2.91
CA VAL A 178 3.37 25.39 2.68
C VAL A 178 2.31 25.88 1.70
N ARG A 179 2.13 25.16 0.61
CA ARG A 179 1.13 25.45 -0.42
C ARG A 179 0.15 24.30 -0.53
N GLU A 180 -1.12 24.60 -0.33
CA GLU A 180 -2.21 23.66 -0.54
C GLU A 180 -2.57 23.59 -2.03
N HIS A 181 -2.88 22.40 -2.50
CA HIS A 181 -3.37 22.14 -3.84
C HIS A 181 -4.78 21.53 -3.75
N PRO A 182 -5.84 22.32 -3.97
CA PRO A 182 -7.22 21.88 -3.80
C PRO A 182 -7.61 20.76 -4.74
N SER A 183 -7.04 20.72 -5.96
CA SER A 183 -7.32 19.71 -6.97
C SER A 183 -6.10 19.37 -7.84
N TYR A 184 -6.20 18.28 -8.57
CA TYR A 184 -5.21 17.89 -9.57
C TYR A 184 -5.07 18.96 -10.67
N SER A 185 -6.18 19.49 -11.19
CA SER A 185 -6.18 20.49 -12.25
C SER A 185 -5.45 21.76 -11.81
N GLU A 186 -5.80 22.27 -10.63
CA GLU A 186 -5.14 23.46 -10.07
C GLU A 186 -3.65 23.23 -9.79
N SER A 187 -3.27 22.03 -9.34
CA SER A 187 -1.86 21.70 -9.15
C SER A 187 -1.07 21.74 -10.47
N GLN A 188 -1.67 21.32 -11.57
CA GLN A 188 -1.05 21.34 -12.90
C GLN A 188 -0.86 22.76 -13.46
N GLU A 189 -1.70 23.70 -13.06
CA GLU A 189 -1.61 25.10 -13.44
C GLU A 189 -0.67 25.90 -12.52
N ALA A 190 -0.77 25.66 -11.21
CA ALA A 190 -0.02 26.42 -10.21
C ALA A 190 1.47 26.04 -10.13
N VAL A 191 1.81 24.76 -10.38
CA VAL A 191 3.17 24.26 -10.24
C VAL A 191 3.92 24.38 -11.57
N THR A 192 4.89 25.27 -11.62
CA THR A 192 5.72 25.52 -12.80
C THR A 192 6.92 24.58 -12.92
N GLU A 193 7.41 24.06 -11.78
CA GLU A 193 8.57 23.16 -11.77
C GLU A 193 8.21 21.77 -12.34
N PRO A 194 8.85 21.34 -13.46
CA PRO A 194 8.46 20.09 -14.13
C PRO A 194 8.69 18.83 -13.30
N SER A 195 9.69 18.82 -12.42
CA SER A 195 10.01 17.67 -11.57
C SER A 195 8.94 17.46 -10.50
N LEU A 196 8.47 18.52 -9.86
CA LEU A 196 7.41 18.51 -8.87
C LEU A 196 6.06 18.23 -9.53
N ARG A 197 5.76 18.90 -10.66
CA ARG A 197 4.52 18.72 -11.42
C ARG A 197 4.29 17.26 -11.82
N ARG A 198 5.34 16.52 -12.15
CA ARG A 198 5.27 15.10 -12.49
C ARG A 198 4.95 14.18 -11.31
N LYS A 199 5.09 14.65 -10.07
CA LYS A 199 4.73 13.86 -8.87
C LYS A 199 3.23 13.86 -8.62
N PHE A 200 2.50 14.89 -9.07
CA PHE A 200 1.06 14.93 -8.90
C PHE A 200 0.35 13.86 -9.74
N ARG A 201 -0.65 13.24 -9.13
CA ARG A 201 -1.53 12.25 -9.75
C ARG A 201 -2.96 12.52 -9.25
N PRO A 202 -4.00 12.29 -10.04
CA PRO A 202 -5.39 12.46 -9.57
C PRO A 202 -5.70 11.67 -8.31
N SER A 203 -5.06 10.49 -8.14
CA SER A 203 -5.23 9.61 -7.00
C SER A 203 -4.62 10.11 -5.67
N LEU A 204 -3.95 11.26 -5.65
CA LEU A 204 -3.45 11.86 -4.39
C LEU A 204 -4.57 12.51 -3.57
N TRP A 205 -5.65 12.92 -4.22
CA TRP A 205 -6.81 13.53 -3.56
C TRP A 205 -7.83 12.51 -3.11
N PRO A 206 -8.64 12.84 -2.10
CA PRO A 206 -9.75 11.99 -1.70
C PRO A 206 -10.66 11.66 -2.89
N PRO A 207 -11.27 10.47 -2.94
CA PRO A 207 -12.32 10.19 -3.92
C PRO A 207 -13.43 11.21 -3.76
N ALA A 208 -13.88 11.80 -4.87
CA ALA A 208 -15.00 12.74 -4.82
C ALA A 208 -16.24 12.02 -4.29
N ALA A 209 -16.97 12.69 -3.38
CA ALA A 209 -18.23 12.17 -2.82
C ALA A 209 -19.29 11.89 -3.92
N ASP A 210 -19.19 12.60 -5.05
CA ASP A 210 -20.08 12.49 -6.21
C ASP A 210 -19.56 11.58 -7.32
N ALA A 211 -18.49 10.83 -7.10
CA ALA A 211 -18.01 9.88 -8.09
C ALA A 211 -19.00 8.70 -8.21
N THR A 212 -20.21 9.00 -8.68
CA THR A 212 -21.29 8.08 -9.06
C THR A 212 -20.96 7.20 -10.27
N ALA A 213 -19.70 7.01 -10.58
CA ALA A 213 -19.22 6.00 -11.50
C ALA A 213 -19.11 4.62 -10.83
N ALA A 214 -20.08 4.29 -9.93
CA ALA A 214 -20.35 2.92 -9.57
C ALA A 214 -20.81 2.17 -10.82
N ARG A 215 -20.20 1.04 -11.12
CA ARG A 215 -20.78 0.12 -12.12
C ARG A 215 -22.22 -0.19 -11.72
N PRO A 216 -23.17 -0.24 -12.67
CA PRO A 216 -24.53 -0.65 -12.36
C PRO A 216 -24.50 -2.03 -11.68
N GLY A 217 -24.92 -2.08 -10.40
CA GLY A 217 -25.03 -3.32 -9.62
C GLY A 217 -24.03 -3.50 -8.47
N SER A 218 -23.16 -2.53 -8.16
CA SER A 218 -22.38 -2.55 -6.91
C SER A 218 -22.86 -1.46 -5.96
N ASP A 219 -23.29 -1.87 -4.76
CA ASP A 219 -23.66 -0.94 -3.67
C ASP A 219 -22.43 -0.29 -2.99
N ALA A 220 -21.22 -0.56 -3.48
CA ALA A 220 -19.99 -0.02 -2.91
C ALA A 220 -19.64 1.34 -3.54
N ALA A 221 -19.36 2.33 -2.70
CA ALA A 221 -18.79 3.60 -3.11
C ALA A 221 -17.47 3.40 -3.89
N PRO A 222 -17.14 4.25 -4.87
CA PRO A 222 -16.00 4.06 -5.79
C PRO A 222 -14.60 4.01 -5.14
N GLY A 223 -14.47 4.28 -3.85
CA GLY A 223 -13.21 4.16 -3.09
C GLY A 223 -13.30 3.22 -1.90
N GLY A 224 -14.41 2.50 -1.73
CA GLY A 224 -14.69 1.70 -0.53
C GLY A 224 -14.92 2.57 0.71
N ASP A 225 -15.29 1.93 1.83
CA ASP A 225 -15.40 2.61 3.13
C ASP A 225 -14.00 2.72 3.77
N LEU A 226 -13.31 3.83 3.51
CA LEU A 226 -11.95 4.06 4.01
C LEU A 226 -11.86 4.10 5.54
N ARG A 227 -12.97 4.29 6.26
CA ARG A 227 -13.01 4.22 7.73
C ARG A 227 -12.62 2.85 8.27
N LYS A 228 -12.71 1.80 7.45
CA LYS A 228 -12.22 0.44 7.78
C LYS A 228 -10.70 0.32 7.81
N CYS A 229 -9.97 1.29 7.26
CA CYS A 229 -8.53 1.38 7.43
C CYS A 229 -8.19 1.70 8.89
N LEU A 230 -7.11 1.11 9.40
CA LEU A 230 -6.69 1.30 10.79
C LEU A 230 -5.51 2.26 10.85
N ARG A 231 -5.66 3.38 11.57
CA ARG A 231 -4.60 4.31 11.90
C ARG A 231 -4.07 4.01 13.29
N ILE A 232 -2.95 3.28 13.34
CA ILE A 232 -2.30 2.88 14.57
C ILE A 232 -1.26 3.95 14.93
N LEU A 233 -1.56 4.72 15.96
CA LEU A 233 -0.70 5.82 16.39
C LEU A 233 0.16 5.38 17.59
N PRO A 234 1.46 5.73 17.61
CA PRO A 234 2.38 5.23 18.65
C PRO A 234 1.92 5.54 20.08
N HIS A 235 1.34 6.69 20.32
CA HIS A 235 0.91 7.15 21.66
C HIS A 235 -0.36 6.45 22.18
N LEU A 236 -1.03 5.64 21.38
CA LEU A 236 -2.25 4.93 21.80
C LEU A 236 -1.95 3.52 22.31
N ASN A 237 -0.76 2.98 22.00
CA ASN A 237 -0.38 1.58 22.23
C ASN A 237 0.96 1.44 22.97
N ASP A 238 1.37 2.46 23.71
CA ASP A 238 2.59 2.45 24.54
C ASP A 238 2.37 1.80 25.91
#